data_a8f2ccc4edcd1ce5037de979b477e3d1
#
_entry.id   a8f2ccc4edcd1ce5037de979b477e3d1
#
_cell.length_a   1.000
_cell.length_b   1.000
_cell.length_c   1.000
_cell.angle_alpha   90.00
_cell.angle_beta   90.00
_cell.angle_gamma   90.00
#
_symmetry.space_group_name_H-M   'P 1'
#
loop_
_entity.id
_entity.type
_entity.pdbx_description
1 polymer ?
#
loop_
_entity_poly.entity_id
_entity_poly.type
_entity_poly.pdbx_seq_one_letter_code
_entity_poly.pdbx_strand_id
1 'polypeptide(L)'
;MSYTLRTQVDGEFDDVVEKTIDALEDEGFGVLCDIDVQETLKKKLDEDFRQYRILGACNPQLAHQGLEHDLELGTLLPCNVVVYDDDDGVVVTAVDPQRLIGVADDDELDPIGDDAYERFEQVLESL
;
A
#
# COMPACT_ATOMS: atom_id res chain seq x y z
N MET A 1 -6.92 -4.09 17.26
CA MET A 1 -6.38 -2.85 16.66
C MET A 1 -6.00 -3.10 15.23
N SER A 2 -6.36 -2.17 14.36
CA SER A 2 -6.05 -2.31 12.95
C SER A 2 -4.62 -1.87 12.64
N TYR A 3 -3.96 -2.61 11.78
CA TYR A 3 -2.66 -2.23 11.22
C TYR A 3 -2.81 -1.67 9.79
N THR A 4 -4.04 -1.42 9.35
CA THR A 4 -4.33 -0.94 8.01
C THR A 4 -5.24 0.27 8.03
N LEU A 5 -5.17 1.05 6.95
CA LEU A 5 -6.15 2.05 6.58
C LEU A 5 -6.97 1.47 5.45
N ARG A 6 -8.29 1.56 5.51
CA ARG A 6 -9.16 0.79 4.62
C ARG A 6 -10.33 1.63 4.13
N THR A 7 -10.69 1.44 2.85
CA THR A 7 -11.93 1.95 2.29
C THR A 7 -12.56 0.91 1.37
N GLN A 8 -13.84 1.06 1.11
CA GLN A 8 -14.57 0.20 0.18
C GLN A 8 -15.14 1.06 -0.93
N VAL A 9 -14.99 0.60 -2.17
CA VAL A 9 -15.30 1.37 -3.37
C VAL A 9 -16.19 0.54 -4.27
N ASP A 10 -17.22 1.16 -4.83
CA ASP A 10 -18.02 0.54 -5.87
C ASP A 10 -17.31 0.65 -7.21
N GLY A 11 -17.51 -0.32 -8.09
CA GLY A 11 -16.98 -0.31 -9.43
C GLY A 11 -16.32 -1.61 -9.83
N GLU A 12 -15.79 -1.64 -11.04
CA GLU A 12 -15.08 -2.79 -11.55
C GLU A 12 -13.68 -2.87 -10.94
N PHE A 13 -13.21 -4.08 -10.68
CA PHE A 13 -11.94 -4.31 -10.00
C PHE A 13 -10.77 -3.61 -10.71
N ASP A 14 -10.64 -3.80 -12.02
CA ASP A 14 -9.52 -3.21 -12.77
C ASP A 14 -9.56 -1.69 -12.76
N ASP A 15 -10.75 -1.10 -12.83
CA ASP A 15 -10.93 0.35 -12.76
C ASP A 15 -10.52 0.89 -11.38
N VAL A 16 -10.86 0.17 -10.32
CA VAL A 16 -10.47 0.56 -8.96
C VAL A 16 -8.96 0.47 -8.78
N VAL A 17 -8.32 -0.56 -9.34
CA VAL A 17 -6.85 -0.66 -9.32
C VAL A 17 -6.22 0.55 -10.00
N GLU A 18 -6.70 0.93 -11.18
CA GLU A 18 -6.15 2.09 -11.91
C GLU A 18 -6.36 3.40 -11.14
N LYS A 19 -7.55 3.59 -10.57
CA LYS A 19 -7.83 4.77 -9.75
C LYS A 19 -6.93 4.83 -8.52
N THR A 20 -6.65 3.68 -7.92
CA THR A 20 -5.78 3.60 -6.75
C THR A 20 -4.35 3.99 -7.14
N ILE A 21 -3.85 3.50 -8.27
CA ILE A 21 -2.53 3.86 -8.77
C ILE A 21 -2.44 5.37 -9.03
N ASP A 22 -3.44 5.93 -9.70
CA ASP A 22 -3.47 7.36 -10.00
C ASP A 22 -3.51 8.20 -8.72
N ALA A 23 -4.30 7.80 -7.74
CA ALA A 23 -4.40 8.49 -6.47
C ALA A 23 -3.08 8.43 -5.69
N LEU A 24 -2.38 7.30 -5.74
CA LEU A 24 -1.05 7.15 -5.13
C LEU A 24 -0.05 8.10 -5.79
N GLU A 25 -0.05 8.16 -7.12
CA GLU A 25 0.85 9.05 -7.86
C GLU A 25 0.58 10.51 -7.54
N ASP A 26 -0.68 10.89 -7.39
CA ASP A 26 -1.07 12.27 -7.01
C ASP A 26 -0.51 12.66 -5.63
N GLU A 27 -0.29 11.69 -4.75
CA GLU A 27 0.27 11.93 -3.42
C GLU A 27 1.78 11.68 -3.35
N GLY A 28 2.44 11.53 -4.49
CA GLY A 28 3.89 11.38 -4.57
C GLY A 28 4.40 9.96 -4.42
N PHE A 29 3.52 8.95 -4.47
CA PHE A 29 3.95 7.54 -4.43
C PHE A 29 4.09 6.99 -5.84
N GLY A 30 5.22 6.32 -6.09
CA GLY A 30 5.35 5.48 -7.28
C GLY A 30 4.97 4.04 -6.95
N VAL A 31 4.31 3.37 -7.87
CA VAL A 31 4.02 1.94 -7.74
C VAL A 31 5.18 1.18 -8.35
N LEU A 32 6.02 0.59 -7.49
CA LEU A 32 7.25 -0.09 -7.91
C LEU A 32 7.01 -1.53 -8.33
N CYS A 33 5.98 -2.15 -7.77
CA CYS A 33 5.60 -3.52 -8.13
C CYS A 33 4.10 -3.69 -8.00
N ASP A 34 3.59 -4.64 -8.77
CA ASP A 34 2.17 -4.95 -8.83
C ASP A 34 2.06 -6.47 -8.92
N ILE A 35 1.68 -7.10 -7.82
CA ILE A 35 1.61 -8.55 -7.71
C ILE A 35 0.17 -8.98 -7.87
N ASP A 36 -0.10 -9.78 -8.90
CA ASP A 36 -1.41 -10.40 -9.11
C ASP A 36 -1.45 -11.72 -8.35
N VAL A 37 -2.05 -11.69 -7.17
CA VAL A 37 -2.10 -12.87 -6.29
C VAL A 37 -3.00 -13.96 -6.87
N GLN A 38 -4.13 -13.58 -7.49
CA GLN A 38 -5.03 -14.53 -8.14
C GLN A 38 -4.28 -15.37 -9.19
N GLU A 39 -3.55 -14.69 -10.07
CA GLU A 39 -2.78 -15.36 -11.13
C GLU A 39 -1.65 -16.21 -10.54
N THR A 40 -0.96 -15.70 -9.54
CA THR A 40 0.16 -16.40 -8.91
C THR A 40 -0.30 -17.71 -8.25
N LEU A 41 -1.41 -17.67 -7.52
CA LEU A 41 -1.94 -18.86 -6.85
C LEU A 41 -2.43 -19.88 -7.89
N LYS A 42 -3.01 -19.41 -8.98
CA LYS A 42 -3.45 -20.32 -10.06
C LYS A 42 -2.26 -21.03 -10.70
N LYS A 43 -1.20 -20.28 -11.00
CA LYS A 43 -0.01 -20.87 -11.64
C LYS A 43 0.76 -21.81 -10.72
N LYS A 44 0.91 -21.46 -9.46
CA LYS A 44 1.79 -22.19 -8.54
C LYS A 44 1.10 -23.33 -7.82
N LEU A 45 -0.19 -23.20 -7.52
CA LEU A 45 -0.92 -24.16 -6.71
C LEU A 45 -2.15 -24.73 -7.40
N ASP A 46 -2.50 -24.22 -8.57
CA ASP A 46 -3.76 -24.53 -9.27
C ASP A 46 -4.98 -24.26 -8.37
N GLU A 47 -4.88 -23.22 -7.53
CA GLU A 47 -5.96 -22.81 -6.63
C GLU A 47 -6.67 -21.60 -7.20
N ASP A 48 -8.00 -21.59 -7.09
CA ASP A 48 -8.82 -20.43 -7.43
C ASP A 48 -8.84 -19.47 -6.24
N PHE A 49 -8.75 -18.17 -6.54
CA PHE A 49 -8.77 -17.13 -5.53
C PHE A 49 -9.48 -15.90 -6.06
N ARG A 50 -9.91 -15.02 -5.19
CA ARG A 50 -10.52 -13.75 -5.60
C ARG A 50 -9.51 -12.85 -6.31
N GLN A 51 -9.99 -11.88 -7.08
CA GLN A 51 -9.13 -10.85 -7.62
C GLN A 51 -8.45 -10.10 -6.46
N TYR A 52 -7.13 -10.05 -6.50
CA TYR A 52 -6.33 -9.53 -5.40
C TYR A 52 -5.00 -9.04 -5.94
N ARG A 53 -4.71 -7.75 -5.71
CA ARG A 53 -3.47 -7.13 -6.18
C ARG A 53 -2.74 -6.50 -5.01
N ILE A 54 -1.42 -6.70 -4.97
CA ILE A 54 -0.55 -6.04 -4.00
C ILE A 54 0.28 -5.02 -4.76
N LEU A 55 0.10 -3.74 -4.41
CA LEU A 55 0.82 -2.64 -5.03
C LEU A 55 1.90 -2.16 -4.05
N GLY A 56 3.16 -2.28 -4.44
CA GLY A 56 4.26 -1.76 -3.63
C GLY A 56 4.45 -0.28 -3.89
N ALA A 57 4.01 0.56 -2.96
CA ALA A 57 4.03 2.01 -3.12
C ALA A 57 5.23 2.62 -2.39
N CYS A 58 5.95 3.50 -3.07
CA CYS A 58 7.12 4.16 -2.51
C CYS A 58 7.07 5.66 -2.80
N ASN A 59 7.23 6.47 -1.75
CA ASN A 59 7.51 7.89 -1.91
C ASN A 59 9.03 8.05 -1.86
N PRO A 60 9.68 8.40 -2.99
CA PRO A 60 11.15 8.41 -3.05
C PRO A 60 11.81 9.35 -2.05
N GLN A 61 11.21 10.50 -1.78
CA GLN A 61 11.77 11.46 -0.83
C GLN A 61 11.75 10.92 0.58
N LEU A 62 10.62 10.34 1.00
CA LEU A 62 10.48 9.76 2.34
C LEU A 62 11.38 8.54 2.49
N ALA A 63 11.43 7.68 1.48
CA ALA A 63 12.29 6.50 1.49
C ALA A 63 13.76 6.89 1.59
N HIS A 64 14.20 7.89 0.83
CA HIS A 64 15.57 8.37 0.86
C HIS A 64 15.94 8.92 2.25
N GLN A 65 15.09 9.73 2.84
CA GLN A 65 15.32 10.24 4.20
C GLN A 65 15.48 9.10 5.21
N GLY A 66 14.60 8.12 5.14
CA GLY A 66 14.65 6.98 6.05
C GLY A 66 15.89 6.13 5.88
N LEU A 67 16.25 5.82 4.63
CA LEU A 67 17.42 4.99 4.33
C LEU A 67 18.74 5.71 4.66
N GLU A 68 18.80 7.03 4.55
CA GLU A 68 19.96 7.80 5.00
C GLU A 68 20.18 7.66 6.49
N HIS A 69 19.10 7.53 7.25
CA HIS A 69 19.16 7.37 8.69
C HIS A 69 19.40 5.91 9.10
N ASP A 70 18.77 4.96 8.42
CA ASP A 70 18.82 3.53 8.76
C ASP A 70 18.76 2.68 7.49
N LEU A 71 19.88 2.10 7.10
CA LEU A 71 19.95 1.27 5.89
C LEU A 71 19.11 0.00 5.98
N GLU A 72 18.83 -0.47 7.18
CA GLU A 72 17.99 -1.66 7.35
C GLU A 72 16.50 -1.38 7.14
N LEU A 73 16.12 -0.11 7.07
CA LEU A 73 14.73 0.27 6.84
C LEU A 73 14.17 -0.34 5.54
N GLY A 74 15.01 -0.63 4.57
CA GLY A 74 14.61 -1.29 3.33
C GLY A 74 13.89 -2.61 3.53
N THR A 75 14.11 -3.28 4.67
CA THR A 75 13.39 -4.52 5.00
C THR A 75 11.90 -4.27 5.26
N LEU A 76 11.52 -3.04 5.56
CA LEU A 76 10.13 -2.63 5.81
C LEU A 76 9.51 -1.91 4.62
N LEU A 77 10.23 -1.82 3.51
CA LEU A 77 9.77 -1.13 2.30
C LEU A 77 9.61 -2.13 1.15
N PRO A 78 8.75 -1.84 0.18
CA PRO A 78 7.86 -0.69 0.07
C PRO A 78 6.62 -0.81 0.96
N CYS A 79 5.87 0.28 1.11
CA CYS A 79 4.56 0.23 1.77
C CYS A 79 3.57 -0.41 0.83
N ASN A 80 2.88 -1.45 1.28
CA ASN A 80 1.94 -2.18 0.44
C ASN A 80 0.54 -1.58 0.51
N VAL A 81 -0.07 -1.45 -0.67
CA VAL A 81 -1.48 -1.12 -0.83
C VAL A 81 -2.13 -2.30 -1.55
N VAL A 82 -3.18 -2.83 -0.97
CA VAL A 82 -3.86 -4.02 -1.48
C VAL A 82 -5.24 -3.64 -2.01
N VAL A 83 -5.57 -4.18 -3.18
CA VAL A 83 -6.90 -4.04 -3.77
C VAL A 83 -7.45 -5.44 -3.95
N TYR A 84 -8.64 -5.71 -3.42
CA TYR A 84 -9.25 -7.03 -3.60
C TYR A 84 -10.77 -6.97 -3.70
N ASP A 85 -11.34 -7.94 -4.42
CA ASP A 85 -12.78 -8.11 -4.49
C ASP A 85 -13.34 -8.61 -3.18
N ASP A 86 -14.41 -7.97 -2.74
CA ASP A 86 -15.23 -8.42 -1.64
C ASP A 86 -16.68 -8.53 -2.14
N ASP A 87 -17.53 -9.24 -1.41
CA ASP A 87 -18.92 -9.47 -1.84
C ASP A 87 -19.69 -8.16 -2.02
N ASP A 88 -19.34 -7.12 -1.24
CA ASP A 88 -20.04 -5.84 -1.25
C ASP A 88 -19.36 -4.76 -2.09
N GLY A 89 -18.28 -5.10 -2.79
CA GLY A 89 -17.55 -4.13 -3.61
C GLY A 89 -16.05 -4.44 -3.65
N VAL A 90 -15.25 -3.43 -3.93
CA VAL A 90 -13.81 -3.56 -3.99
C VAL A 90 -13.20 -2.87 -2.78
N VAL A 91 -12.36 -3.59 -2.05
CA VAL A 91 -11.67 -3.03 -0.89
C VAL A 91 -10.30 -2.52 -1.30
N VAL A 92 -9.96 -1.32 -0.86
CA VAL A 92 -8.60 -0.77 -0.97
C VAL A 92 -8.10 -0.56 0.46
N THR A 93 -6.98 -1.20 0.77
CA THR A 93 -6.41 -1.15 2.10
C THR A 93 -4.90 -0.96 2.03
N ALA A 94 -4.38 -0.06 2.84
CA ALA A 94 -2.96 0.26 2.89
C ALA A 94 -2.40 -0.11 4.27
N VAL A 95 -1.15 -0.54 4.32
CA VAL A 95 -0.48 -0.69 5.60
C VAL A 95 -0.45 0.67 6.31
N ASP A 96 -0.69 0.67 7.62
CA ASP A 96 -0.52 1.89 8.42
C ASP A 96 0.97 2.21 8.52
N PRO A 97 1.45 3.28 7.86
CA PRO A 97 2.89 3.54 7.82
C PRO A 97 3.46 3.98 9.17
N GLN A 98 2.64 4.51 10.06
CA GLN A 98 3.10 4.82 11.42
C GLN A 98 3.47 3.55 12.18
N ARG A 99 2.65 2.50 12.02
CA ARG A 99 2.93 1.20 12.63
C ARG A 99 4.10 0.49 11.96
N LEU A 100 4.17 0.56 10.65
CA LEU A 100 5.25 -0.07 9.89
C LEU A 100 6.61 0.53 10.29
N ILE A 101 6.71 1.85 10.27
CA ILE A 101 7.93 2.56 10.66
C ILE A 101 8.19 2.36 12.17
N GLY A 102 7.15 2.25 12.97
CA GLY A 102 7.25 2.00 14.40
C GLY A 102 7.97 0.70 14.76
N VAL A 103 8.01 -0.28 13.84
CA VAL A 103 8.75 -1.52 14.05
C VAL A 103 10.25 -1.25 14.28
N ALA A 104 10.79 -0.22 13.63
CA ALA A 104 12.19 0.16 13.79
C ALA A 104 12.49 0.76 15.19
N ASP A 105 11.46 1.19 15.91
CA ASP A 105 11.56 1.74 17.26
C ASP A 105 12.58 2.87 17.35
N ASP A 106 12.49 3.82 16.43
CA ASP A 106 13.40 4.96 16.32
C ASP A 106 12.59 6.24 16.12
N ASP A 107 12.59 7.11 17.12
CA ASP A 107 11.80 8.35 17.12
C ASP A 107 12.17 9.27 15.95
N GLU A 108 13.40 9.20 15.45
CA GLU A 108 13.82 10.03 14.31
C GLU A 108 13.13 9.63 13.01
N LEU A 109 12.58 8.42 12.93
CA LEU A 109 11.82 7.96 11.77
C LEU A 109 10.33 8.30 11.86
N ASP A 110 9.84 8.70 13.03
CA ASP A 110 8.41 8.98 13.24
C ASP A 110 7.85 10.02 12.27
N PRO A 111 8.53 11.14 11.96
CA PRO A 111 8.00 12.10 10.99
C PRO A 111 7.76 11.51 9.60
N ILE A 112 8.55 10.52 9.20
CA ILE A 112 8.37 9.83 7.91
C ILE A 112 7.08 9.04 7.91
N GLY A 113 6.83 8.29 8.98
CA GLY A 113 5.58 7.55 9.14
C GLY A 113 4.36 8.46 9.19
N ASP A 114 4.48 9.59 9.87
CA ASP A 114 3.38 10.56 9.99
C ASP A 114 3.03 11.18 8.64
N ASP A 115 4.03 11.56 7.85
CA ASP A 115 3.83 12.15 6.53
C ASP A 115 3.17 11.12 5.58
N ALA A 116 3.70 9.90 5.56
CA ALA A 116 3.14 8.83 4.73
C ALA A 116 1.69 8.51 5.14
N TYR A 117 1.40 8.53 6.43
CA TYR A 117 0.04 8.29 6.94
C TYR A 117 -0.95 9.32 6.37
N GLU A 118 -0.62 10.61 6.46
CA GLU A 118 -1.48 11.67 5.92
C GLU A 118 -1.71 11.50 4.43
N ARG A 119 -0.68 11.13 3.67
CA ARG A 119 -0.79 10.92 2.24
C ARG A 119 -1.68 9.72 1.91
N PHE A 120 -1.55 8.61 2.65
CA PHE A 120 -2.43 7.46 2.44
C PHE A 120 -3.88 7.79 2.79
N GLU A 121 -4.13 8.59 3.82
CA GLU A 121 -5.48 9.05 4.10
C GLU A 121 -6.07 9.80 2.91
N GLN A 122 -5.31 10.70 2.30
CA GLN A 122 -5.75 11.45 1.12
C GLN A 122 -6.02 10.52 -0.07
N VAL A 123 -5.17 9.52 -0.27
CA VAL A 123 -5.37 8.53 -1.33
C VAL A 123 -6.72 7.83 -1.16
N LEU A 124 -6.99 7.31 0.03
CA LEU A 124 -8.22 6.57 0.28
C LEU A 124 -9.46 7.45 0.23
N GLU A 125 -9.37 8.69 0.69
CA GLU A 125 -10.49 9.63 0.63
C GLU A 125 -10.84 10.03 -0.80
N SER A 126 -9.87 9.99 -1.72
CA SER A 126 -10.09 10.37 -3.12
C SER A 126 -10.74 9.27 -3.96
N LEU A 127 -10.88 8.08 -3.42
CA LEU A 127 -11.49 6.94 -4.11
C LEU A 127 -13.05 6.87 -3.92
#